data_44f97dd55df1e420662537a64c57e460
#
_entry.id   44f97dd55df1e420662537a64c57e460
#
_cell.length_a   1.000
_cell.length_b   1.000
_cell.length_c   1.000
_cell.angle_alpha   90.00
_cell.angle_beta   90.00
_cell.angle_gamma   90.00
#
_symmetry.space_group_name_H-M   'P 1'
#
loop_
_entity.id
_entity.type
_entity.pdbx_description
1 polymer ?
#
loop_
_entity_poly.entity_id
_entity_poly.type
_entity_poly.pdbx_seq_one_letter_code
_entity_poly.pdbx_strand_id
1 'polypeptide(L)' 'MQTLYIDRRDTKLDIDRERILVHSPSLPKPLSIAFAYLSSIVISAKTQLHSHVLLACASRGIPVIILDPR' A
#
# COMPACT_ATOMS: atom_id res chain seq x y z
N MET A 1 10.89 10.76 3.68
CA MET A 1 9.52 10.24 3.63
C MET A 1 9.14 9.96 2.20
N GLN A 2 8.49 8.85 1.95
CA GLN A 2 8.20 8.38 0.60
C GLN A 2 6.71 8.22 0.40
N THR A 3 6.26 8.46 -0.84
CA THR A 3 4.92 8.10 -1.28
C THR A 3 5.00 6.75 -1.98
N LEU A 4 4.15 5.83 -1.57
CA LEU A 4 4.03 4.53 -2.22
C LEU A 4 2.96 4.62 -3.31
N TYR A 5 3.35 4.38 -4.56
CA TYR A 5 2.43 4.39 -5.70
C TYR A 5 2.09 2.96 -6.10
N ILE A 6 0.81 2.65 -6.11
CA ILE A 6 0.30 1.34 -6.56
C ILE A 6 -0.40 1.58 -7.90
N ASP A 7 0.30 1.28 -8.98
CA ASP A 7 -0.18 1.52 -10.34
C ASP A 7 -0.28 0.24 -11.17
N ARG A 8 -0.07 -0.93 -10.57
CA ARG A 8 -0.15 -2.21 -11.25
C ARG A 8 -1.35 -3.01 -10.77
N ARG A 9 -2.08 -3.59 -11.72
CA ARG A 9 -3.25 -4.41 -11.41
C ARG A 9 -2.85 -5.68 -10.65
N ASP A 10 -3.81 -6.22 -9.93
CA ASP A 10 -3.67 -7.46 -9.16
C ASP A 10 -2.63 -7.34 -8.04
N THR A 11 -2.39 -6.13 -7.58
CA THR A 11 -1.58 -5.88 -6.41
C THR A 11 -2.38 -6.17 -5.15
N LYS A 12 -1.72 -6.72 -4.16
CA LYS A 12 -2.33 -6.99 -2.86
C LYS A 12 -1.49 -6.32 -1.78
N LEU A 13 -2.14 -5.57 -0.91
CA LEU A 13 -1.48 -4.95 0.24
C LEU A 13 -1.78 -5.74 1.50
N ASP A 14 -0.77 -5.90 2.33
CA ASP A 14 -0.88 -6.60 3.60
C ASP A 14 0.02 -5.90 4.62
N ILE A 15 -0.05 -6.35 5.87
CA ILE A 15 0.72 -5.78 6.96
C ILE A 15 1.46 -6.88 7.68
N ASP A 16 2.73 -6.62 7.99
CA ASP A 16 3.52 -7.47 8.87
C ASP A 16 4.18 -6.55 9.90
N ARG A 17 3.61 -6.51 11.11
CA ARG A 17 4.08 -5.67 12.22
C ARG A 17 4.07 -4.19 11.83
N GLU A 18 5.22 -3.53 11.81
CA GLU A 18 5.34 -2.11 11.48
C GLU A 18 5.71 -1.88 10.01
N ARG A 19 5.38 -2.84 9.15
CA ARG A 19 5.72 -2.79 7.73
C ARG A 19 4.49 -3.08 6.87
N ILE A 20 4.43 -2.43 5.71
CA ILE A 20 3.44 -2.77 4.71
C ILE A 20 4.09 -3.68 3.67
N LEU A 21 3.36 -4.72 3.26
CA LEU A 21 3.81 -5.66 2.25
C LEU A 21 3.04 -5.44 0.97
N VAL A 22 3.76 -5.36 -0.14
CA VAL A 22 3.16 -5.19 -1.47
C VAL A 22 3.42 -6.44 -2.27
N HIS A 23 2.36 -7.19 -2.57
CA HIS A 23 2.42 -8.38 -3.40
C HIS A 23 1.93 -8.05 -4.80
N SER A 24 2.70 -8.42 -5.80
CA SER A 24 2.32 -8.21 -7.19
C SER A 24 2.81 -9.36 -8.03
N PRO A 25 2.04 -9.78 -9.07
CA PRO A 25 2.50 -10.85 -9.98
C PRO A 25 3.80 -10.51 -10.69
N SER A 26 4.11 -9.22 -10.82
CA SER A 26 5.34 -8.78 -11.47
C SER A 26 6.55 -8.80 -10.55
N LEU A 27 6.36 -9.05 -9.24
CA LEU A 27 7.45 -9.08 -8.27
C LEU A 27 7.74 -10.51 -7.85
N PRO A 28 9.02 -10.95 -7.89
CA PRO A 28 9.38 -12.29 -7.42
C PRO A 28 9.23 -12.45 -5.92
N LYS A 29 9.33 -11.36 -5.18
CA LYS A 29 9.16 -11.32 -3.72
C LYS A 29 8.31 -10.12 -3.35
N PRO A 30 7.57 -10.18 -2.22
CA PRO A 30 6.86 -9.01 -1.74
C PRO A 30 7.82 -7.86 -1.44
N LEU A 31 7.39 -6.66 -1.80
CA LEU A 31 8.09 -5.45 -1.39
C LEU A 31 7.66 -5.12 0.02
N SER A 32 8.62 -4.87 0.91
CA SER A 32 8.36 -4.56 2.31
C SER A 32 8.85 -3.16 2.64
N ILE A 33 7.96 -2.32 3.15
CA ILE A 33 8.27 -0.93 3.46
C ILE A 33 7.84 -0.63 4.89
N ALA A 34 8.76 -0.11 5.70
CA ALA A 34 8.41 0.29 7.05
C ALA A 34 7.47 1.50 7.03
N PHE A 35 6.43 1.47 7.87
CA PHE A 35 5.50 2.60 7.97
C PHE A 35 6.21 3.90 8.31
N ALA A 36 7.31 3.82 9.05
CA ALA A 36 8.07 5.01 9.44
C ALA A 36 8.63 5.79 8.25
N TYR A 37 8.77 5.14 7.10
CA TYR A 37 9.28 5.79 5.88
C TYR A 37 8.18 6.24 4.93
N LEU A 38 6.91 5.94 5.25
CA LEU A 38 5.81 6.30 4.37
C LEU A 38 5.18 7.62 4.78
N SER A 39 4.97 8.51 3.82
CA SER A 39 4.19 9.72 4.02
C SER A 39 2.77 9.57 3.49
N SER A 40 2.58 8.77 2.44
CA SER A 40 1.26 8.54 1.86
C SER A 40 1.29 7.33 0.94
N ILE A 41 0.10 6.84 0.59
CA ILE A 41 -0.08 5.75 -0.37
C ILE A 41 -1.07 6.24 -1.42
N VAL A 42 -0.70 6.10 -2.69
CA VAL A 42 -1.57 6.46 -3.82
C VAL A 42 -1.87 5.20 -4.61
N ILE A 43 -3.16 4.88 -4.75
CA ILE A 43 -3.62 3.69 -5.46
C ILE A 43 -4.35 4.14 -6.71
N SER A 44 -3.84 3.78 -7.88
CA SER A 44 -4.45 4.14 -9.17
C SER A 44 -4.77 2.92 -10.02
N ALA A 45 -4.63 1.72 -9.47
CA ALA A 45 -4.96 0.49 -10.17
C ALA A 45 -5.73 -0.43 -9.23
N LYS A 46 -6.39 -1.43 -9.81
CA LYS A 46 -7.18 -2.39 -9.03
C LYS A 46 -6.28 -3.12 -8.05
N THR A 47 -6.56 -2.93 -6.77
CA THR A 47 -5.73 -3.41 -5.68
C THR A 47 -6.60 -4.07 -4.62
N GLN A 48 -6.15 -5.21 -4.13
CA GLN A 48 -6.84 -5.92 -3.06
C GLN A 48 -6.21 -5.56 -1.71
N LEU A 49 -7.05 -5.15 -0.77
CA LEU A 49 -6.59 -4.87 0.58
C LEU A 49 -7.75 -5.04 1.57
N HIS A 50 -7.43 -5.41 2.79
CA HIS A 50 -8.40 -5.50 3.86
C HIS A 50 -8.50 -4.17 4.58
N SER A 51 -9.64 -3.95 5.25
CA SER A 51 -9.86 -2.71 5.98
C SER A 51 -8.80 -2.48 7.08
N HIS A 52 -8.22 -3.54 7.63
CA HIS A 52 -7.20 -3.36 8.66
C HIS A 52 -5.95 -2.64 8.13
N VAL A 53 -5.67 -2.73 6.82
CA VAL A 53 -4.58 -1.97 6.21
C VAL A 53 -4.90 -0.48 6.27
N LEU A 54 -6.14 -0.12 5.93
CA LEU A 54 -6.58 1.28 5.98
C LEU A 54 -6.58 1.81 7.42
N LEU A 55 -7.03 0.98 8.36
CA LEU A 55 -7.04 1.36 9.76
C LEU A 55 -5.62 1.57 10.31
N ALA A 56 -4.69 0.70 9.91
CA ALA A 56 -3.30 0.84 10.33
C ALA A 56 -2.67 2.12 9.78
N CYS A 57 -2.98 2.47 8.53
CA CYS A 57 -2.50 3.72 7.94
C CYS A 57 -3.13 4.92 8.65
N ALA A 58 -4.43 4.87 8.91
CA ALA A 58 -5.13 5.96 9.58
C ALA A 58 -4.57 6.22 10.97
N SER A 59 -4.28 5.16 11.74
CA SER A 59 -3.75 5.29 13.10
C SER A 59 -2.35 5.89 13.11
N ARG A 60 -1.65 5.85 11.98
CA ARG A 60 -0.29 6.41 11.84
C ARG A 60 -0.27 7.74 11.09
N GLY A 61 -1.45 8.26 10.74
CA GLY A 61 -1.52 9.52 10.00
C GLY A 61 -1.03 9.40 8.57
N ILE A 62 -1.09 8.22 7.98
CA ILE A 62 -0.68 7.99 6.59
C ILE A 62 -1.92 8.04 5.70
N PRO A 63 -2.10 9.07 4.87
CA PRO A 63 -3.25 9.12 3.98
C PRO A 63 -3.16 8.07 2.87
N VAL A 64 -4.30 7.49 2.54
CA VAL A 64 -4.43 6.57 1.41
C VAL A 64 -5.36 7.25 0.40
N ILE A 65 -4.80 7.54 -0.77
CA ILE A 65 -5.50 8.26 -1.84
C ILE A 65 -5.81 7.27 -2.95
N ILE A 66 -7.08 7.17 -3.32
CA ILE A 66 -7.51 6.27 -4.38
C ILE A 66 -7.94 7.11 -5.57
N LEU A 67 -7.30 6.88 -6.71
CA LEU A 67 -7.57 7.57 -7.95
C LEU A 67 -8.27 6.64 -8.91
N ASP A 68 -9.33 7.14 -9.56
CA ASP A 68 -10.01 6.37 -10.60
C ASP A 68 -9.13 6.38 -11.86
N PRO A 69 -8.72 5.21 -12.36
CA PRO A 69 -7.80 5.14 -13.50
C PRO A 69 -8.43 5.42 -14.86
N ARG A 70 -9.73 5.73 -14.93
CA ARG A 70 -10.42 5.99 -16.20
C ARG A 70 -9.85 7.17 -16.94
#